data_2ed3418cc109a8278a8183837f919194
#
_entry.id   2ed3418cc109a8278a8183837f919194
#
_cell.length_a   1.000
_cell.length_b   1.000
_cell.length_c   1.000
_cell.angle_alpha   90.00
_cell.angle_beta   90.00
_cell.angle_gamma   90.00
#
_symmetry.space_group_name_H-M   'P 1'
#
loop_
_entity.id
_entity.type
_entity.pdbx_description
1 polymer ?
#
loop_
_entity_poly.entity_id
_entity_poly.type
_entity_poly.pdbx_seq_one_letter_code
_entity_poly.pdbx_strand_id
1 'polypeptide(L)'
;MSETVDAVVIGAGHNGLVAATLLAEAGWDVTVLEAQEEPGGAIKSKEVVPGYVTDLYSAFYPLSVASPALRNLNLEDHGLTWTHSPTKPSSGSGASTWSATTQASSASSRRSGSSDWRPGGG
;
A
#
# COMPACT_ATOMS: atom_id res chain seq x y z
N MET A 1 -18.35 -20.33 -17.23
CA MET A 1 -19.19 -19.23 -16.71
C MET A 1 -18.39 -17.96 -16.84
N SER A 2 -18.90 -16.92 -17.48
CA SER A 2 -18.24 -15.61 -17.50
C SER A 2 -18.56 -14.92 -16.17
N GLU A 3 -17.52 -14.66 -15.39
CA GLU A 3 -17.64 -13.83 -14.20
C GLU A 3 -17.73 -12.37 -14.66
N THR A 4 -18.78 -11.68 -14.26
CA THR A 4 -18.99 -10.27 -14.63
C THR A 4 -18.70 -9.44 -13.38
N VAL A 5 -17.81 -8.47 -13.50
CA VAL A 5 -17.46 -7.51 -12.45
C VAL A 5 -17.74 -6.09 -12.93
N ASP A 6 -17.94 -5.15 -12.00
CA ASP A 6 -18.22 -3.75 -12.33
C ASP A 6 -16.98 -3.01 -12.83
N ALA A 7 -15.80 -3.38 -12.32
CA ALA A 7 -14.55 -2.76 -12.72
C ALA A 7 -13.37 -3.74 -12.68
N VAL A 8 -12.43 -3.53 -13.60
CA VAL A 8 -11.14 -4.23 -13.61
C VAL A 8 -10.03 -3.18 -13.50
N VAL A 9 -9.20 -3.30 -12.47
CA VAL A 9 -8.01 -2.46 -12.28
C VAL A 9 -6.78 -3.25 -12.69
N ILE A 10 -5.99 -2.74 -13.62
CA ILE A 10 -4.78 -3.38 -14.09
C ILE A 10 -3.56 -2.77 -13.38
N GLY A 11 -2.86 -3.59 -12.63
CA GLY A 11 -1.70 -3.22 -11.81
C GLY A 11 -2.08 -2.95 -10.35
N ALA A 12 -1.50 -3.73 -9.43
CA ALA A 12 -1.65 -3.59 -7.98
C ALA A 12 -0.52 -2.76 -7.35
N GLY A 13 -0.06 -1.71 -8.04
CA GLY A 13 0.75 -0.66 -7.44
C GLY A 13 -0.10 0.25 -6.56
N HIS A 14 0.50 1.18 -5.81
CA HIS A 14 -0.20 2.04 -4.86
C HIS A 14 -1.39 2.80 -5.49
N ASN A 15 -1.27 3.32 -6.71
CA ASN A 15 -2.36 4.02 -7.39
C ASN A 15 -3.51 3.08 -7.75
N GLY A 16 -3.20 1.88 -8.27
CA GLY A 16 -4.21 0.87 -8.60
C GLY A 16 -4.95 0.38 -7.36
N LEU A 17 -4.23 0.14 -6.26
CA LEU A 17 -4.83 -0.29 -5.00
C LEU A 17 -5.74 0.79 -4.41
N VAL A 18 -5.32 2.06 -4.41
CA VAL A 18 -6.17 3.18 -3.95
C VAL A 18 -7.43 3.28 -4.82
N ALA A 19 -7.31 3.20 -6.14
CA ALA A 19 -8.46 3.27 -7.03
C ALA A 19 -9.43 2.09 -6.79
N ALA A 20 -8.91 0.87 -6.67
CA ALA A 20 -9.71 -0.31 -6.40
C ALA A 20 -10.44 -0.21 -5.06
N THR A 21 -9.77 0.27 -4.01
CA THR A 21 -10.38 0.45 -2.69
C THR A 21 -11.52 1.47 -2.73
N LEU A 22 -11.30 2.63 -3.35
CA LEU A 22 -12.34 3.67 -3.46
C LEU A 22 -13.55 3.20 -4.28
N LEU A 23 -13.34 2.41 -5.33
CA LEU A 23 -14.44 1.81 -6.08
C LEU A 23 -15.20 0.78 -5.26
N ALA A 24 -14.48 -0.08 -4.52
CA ALA A 24 -15.08 -1.08 -3.65
C ALA A 24 -15.88 -0.43 -2.50
N GLU A 25 -15.37 0.65 -1.89
CA GLU A 25 -16.09 1.44 -0.89
C GLU A 25 -17.36 2.09 -1.46
N ALA A 26 -17.36 2.42 -2.75
CA ALA A 26 -18.55 2.89 -3.46
C ALA A 26 -19.55 1.75 -3.82
N GLY A 27 -19.26 0.52 -3.44
CA GLY A 27 -20.13 -0.64 -3.63
C GLY A 27 -19.95 -1.38 -4.95
N TRP A 28 -18.87 -1.11 -5.69
CA TRP A 28 -18.57 -1.80 -6.94
C TRP A 28 -17.91 -3.16 -6.70
N ASP A 29 -18.21 -4.13 -7.54
CA ASP A 29 -17.47 -5.39 -7.61
C ASP A 29 -16.20 -5.16 -8.44
N VAL A 30 -15.02 -5.22 -7.78
CA VAL A 30 -13.74 -4.80 -8.38
C VAL A 30 -12.77 -5.97 -8.41
N THR A 31 -12.25 -6.25 -9.60
CA THR A 31 -11.13 -7.19 -9.78
C THR A 31 -9.84 -6.43 -10.04
N VAL A 32 -8.79 -6.77 -9.31
CA VAL A 32 -7.43 -6.23 -9.54
C VAL A 32 -6.57 -7.31 -10.20
N LEU A 33 -5.96 -6.98 -11.33
CA LEU A 33 -5.03 -7.85 -12.05
C LEU A 33 -3.61 -7.33 -11.87
N GLU A 34 -2.70 -8.18 -11.37
CA GLU A 34 -1.28 -7.87 -11.18
C GLU A 34 -0.42 -8.86 -11.96
N ALA A 35 0.57 -8.37 -12.70
CA ALA A 35 1.48 -9.18 -13.48
C ALA A 35 2.60 -9.82 -12.64
N GLN A 36 2.90 -9.24 -11.48
CA GLN A 36 3.92 -9.74 -10.57
C GLN A 36 3.32 -10.69 -9.53
N GLU A 37 4.14 -11.53 -8.93
CA GLU A 37 3.71 -12.47 -7.88
C GLU A 37 3.17 -11.78 -6.62
N GLU A 38 3.58 -10.52 -6.40
CA GLU A 38 3.20 -9.74 -5.21
C GLU A 38 2.80 -8.32 -5.61
N PRO A 39 1.74 -7.77 -4.98
CA PRO A 39 1.34 -6.38 -5.17
C PRO A 39 2.37 -5.41 -4.58
N GLY A 40 2.16 -4.11 -4.82
CA GLY A 40 2.93 -3.03 -4.20
C GLY A 40 3.62 -2.11 -5.21
N GLY A 41 4.00 -2.61 -6.39
CA GLY A 41 4.67 -1.78 -7.39
C GLY A 41 5.95 -1.13 -6.85
N ALA A 42 6.03 0.19 -6.89
CA ALA A 42 7.19 0.96 -6.42
C ALA A 42 7.30 1.11 -4.89
N ILE A 43 6.28 0.70 -4.12
CA ILE A 43 6.29 0.76 -2.65
C ILE A 43 6.58 -0.61 -2.01
N LYS A 44 7.34 -1.43 -2.68
CA LYS A 44 7.63 -2.79 -2.26
C LYS A 44 8.91 -2.84 -1.42
N SER A 45 8.81 -3.44 -0.23
CA SER A 45 9.96 -3.74 0.62
C SER A 45 10.25 -5.24 0.60
N LYS A 46 11.50 -5.62 0.76
CA LYS A 46 11.93 -7.02 0.80
C LYS A 46 13.04 -7.23 1.82
N GLU A 47 13.01 -8.38 2.46
CA GLU A 47 14.15 -8.85 3.24
C GLU A 47 15.23 -9.37 2.27
N VAL A 48 16.33 -8.62 2.16
CA VAL A 48 17.45 -8.93 1.25
C VAL A 48 18.54 -9.76 1.90
N VAL A 49 18.67 -9.61 3.21
CA VAL A 49 19.56 -10.41 4.07
C VAL A 49 18.76 -10.72 5.35
N PRO A 50 18.91 -11.90 5.96
CA PRO A 50 18.18 -12.23 7.18
C PRO A 50 18.25 -11.14 8.26
N GLY A 51 17.09 -10.63 8.68
CA GLY A 51 16.94 -9.53 9.63
C GLY A 51 17.02 -8.12 9.05
N TYR A 52 17.26 -7.96 7.72
CA TYR A 52 17.37 -6.67 7.08
C TYR A 52 16.32 -6.49 5.97
N VAL A 53 15.29 -5.71 6.27
CA VAL A 53 14.28 -5.30 5.30
C VAL A 53 14.68 -3.97 4.67
N THR A 54 14.59 -3.87 3.36
CA THR A 54 14.85 -2.64 2.61
C THR A 54 13.76 -2.38 1.59
N ASP A 55 13.52 -1.11 1.30
CA ASP A 55 12.67 -0.71 0.19
C ASP A 55 13.40 -0.93 -1.13
N LEU A 56 12.75 -1.65 -2.06
CA LEU A 56 13.37 -2.00 -3.34
C LEU A 56 13.47 -0.82 -4.30
N TYR A 57 12.55 0.14 -4.20
CA TYR A 57 12.44 1.24 -5.14
C TYR A 57 12.30 2.59 -4.45
N SER A 58 11.17 2.85 -3.80
CA SER A 58 10.88 4.15 -3.19
C SER A 58 10.80 4.01 -1.67
N ALA A 59 11.59 4.83 -0.97
CA ALA A 59 11.66 4.87 0.50
C ALA A 59 11.18 6.21 1.07
N PHE A 60 10.73 7.16 0.22
CA PHE A 60 10.39 8.51 0.62
C PHE A 60 9.05 8.95 0.03
N TYR A 61 8.07 9.22 0.90
CA TYR A 61 6.66 9.39 0.51
C TYR A 61 6.02 10.70 1.01
N PRO A 62 6.58 11.89 0.77
CA PRO A 62 6.02 13.14 1.28
C PRO A 62 4.64 13.45 0.71
N LEU A 63 4.42 13.12 -0.57
CA LEU A 63 3.13 13.35 -1.24
C LEU A 63 2.06 12.35 -0.76
N SER A 64 2.44 11.17 -0.33
CA SER A 64 1.50 10.19 0.22
C SER A 64 0.90 10.66 1.54
N VAL A 65 1.70 11.26 2.42
CA VAL A 65 1.23 11.88 3.68
C VAL A 65 0.26 13.02 3.40
N ALA A 66 0.51 13.81 2.35
CA ALA A 66 -0.32 14.95 1.99
C ALA A 66 -1.56 14.55 1.16
N SER A 67 -1.61 13.33 0.60
CA SER A 67 -2.68 12.88 -0.29
C SER A 67 -4.01 12.76 0.44
N PRO A 68 -5.06 13.49 0.03
CA PRO A 68 -6.39 13.33 0.61
C PRO A 68 -6.95 11.92 0.44
N ALA A 69 -6.69 11.27 -0.70
CA ALA A 69 -7.16 9.92 -0.99
C ALA A 69 -6.57 8.91 0.01
N LEU A 70 -5.26 8.97 0.29
CA LEU A 70 -4.62 8.06 1.24
C LEU A 70 -5.03 8.35 2.68
N ARG A 71 -5.24 9.60 3.03
CA ARG A 71 -5.69 9.99 4.39
C ARG A 71 -7.09 9.49 4.71
N ASN A 72 -7.98 9.45 3.72
CA ASN A 72 -9.34 8.96 3.90
C ASN A 72 -9.43 7.44 4.06
N LEU A 73 -8.38 6.70 3.68
CA LEU A 73 -8.33 5.24 3.80
C LEU A 73 -7.96 4.76 5.22
N ASN A 74 -7.67 5.65 6.16
CA ASN A 74 -7.31 5.32 7.56
C ASN A 74 -6.26 4.21 7.65
N LEU A 75 -5.19 4.30 6.85
CA LEU A 75 -4.19 3.26 6.71
C LEU A 75 -3.46 2.93 8.03
N GLU A 76 -3.50 3.84 8.99
CA GLU A 76 -2.98 3.66 10.35
C GLU A 76 -3.71 2.52 11.07
N ASP A 77 -5.01 2.36 10.86
CA ASP A 77 -5.81 1.26 11.43
C ASP A 77 -5.41 -0.09 10.82
N HIS A 78 -4.76 -0.07 9.66
CA HIS A 78 -4.23 -1.22 8.95
C HIS A 78 -2.71 -1.44 9.12
N GLY A 79 -2.10 -0.76 10.10
CA GLY A 79 -0.71 -0.96 10.49
C GLY A 79 0.30 -0.04 9.81
N LEU A 80 -0.13 1.00 9.08
CA LEU A 80 0.78 2.01 8.58
C LEU A 80 1.22 2.93 9.72
N THR A 81 2.52 3.16 9.82
CA THR A 81 3.09 4.16 10.75
C THR A 81 3.92 5.16 9.95
N TRP A 82 3.57 6.44 10.09
CA TRP A 82 4.33 7.52 9.48
C TRP A 82 5.47 7.94 10.39
N THR A 83 6.69 7.88 9.89
CA THR A 83 7.90 8.27 10.63
C THR A 83 8.51 9.51 9.99
N HIS A 84 8.78 10.50 10.82
CA HIS A 84 9.48 11.71 10.40
C HIS A 84 10.97 11.56 10.64
N SER A 85 11.80 11.90 9.65
CA SER A 85 13.22 11.96 9.87
C SER A 85 13.56 13.13 10.83
N PRO A 86 14.30 12.90 11.92
CA PRO A 86 14.70 13.94 12.85
C PRO A 86 15.82 14.84 12.31
N THR A 87 16.33 14.58 11.11
CA THR A 87 17.37 15.41 10.50
C THR A 87 16.83 16.81 10.24
N LYS A 88 17.34 17.79 11.01
CA LYS A 88 17.16 19.21 10.67
C LYS A 88 17.68 19.42 9.26
N PRO A 89 16.92 20.03 8.35
CA PRO A 89 17.46 20.41 7.06
C PRO A 89 18.63 21.37 7.31
N SER A 90 19.83 20.98 6.87
CA SER A 90 20.95 21.92 6.84
C SER A 90 20.55 23.05 5.91
N SER A 91 20.33 24.22 6.48
CA SER A 91 20.15 25.53 5.87
C SER A 91 19.75 25.55 4.39
N GLY A 92 18.48 25.73 4.09
CA GLY A 92 18.09 26.27 2.80
C GLY A 92 16.85 25.79 2.10
N SER A 93 16.24 24.67 2.46
CA SER A 93 14.95 24.29 1.90
C SER A 93 14.12 23.55 2.95
N GLY A 94 12.93 24.06 3.25
CA GLY A 94 12.02 23.53 4.26
C GLY A 94 11.33 22.24 3.85
N ALA A 95 12.07 21.24 3.36
CA ALA A 95 11.56 19.91 3.08
C ALA A 95 11.77 19.02 4.31
N SER A 96 10.71 18.80 5.07
CA SER A 96 10.68 17.75 6.07
C SER A 96 10.75 16.40 5.36
N THR A 97 11.70 15.55 5.75
CA THR A 97 11.86 14.20 5.21
C THR A 97 10.86 13.27 5.88
N TRP A 98 9.98 12.65 5.10
CA TRP A 98 8.98 11.70 5.58
C TRP A 98 9.34 10.31 5.06
N SER A 99 9.37 9.32 5.92
CA SER A 99 9.43 7.92 5.52
C SER A 99 8.21 7.17 6.06
N ALA A 100 7.74 6.19 5.32
CA ALA A 100 6.68 5.29 5.76
C ALA A 100 7.33 3.97 6.16
N THR A 101 7.04 3.49 7.36
CA THR A 101 7.44 2.16 7.79
C THR A 101 6.19 1.34 8.02
N THR A 102 6.04 0.27 7.27
CA THR A 102 5.03 -0.74 7.53
C THR A 102 5.64 -1.79 8.44
N GLN A 103 5.23 -1.85 9.70
CA GLN A 103 5.51 -3.02 10.52
C GLN A 103 4.58 -4.14 10.06
N ALA A 104 5.13 -5.11 9.34
CA ALA A 104 4.44 -6.36 9.13
C ALA A 104 4.30 -7.05 10.48
N SER A 105 3.13 -6.94 11.11
CA SER A 105 2.76 -7.86 12.17
C SER A 105 2.74 -9.24 11.55
N SER A 106 3.53 -10.17 12.09
CA SER A 106 3.58 -11.56 11.68
C SER A 106 2.24 -12.26 11.98
N ALA A 107 1.22 -11.95 11.22
CA ALA A 107 0.02 -12.75 11.13
C ALA A 107 0.36 -13.91 10.18
N SER A 108 0.56 -15.09 10.74
CA SER A 108 0.66 -16.36 10.04
C SER A 108 -0.49 -16.48 9.02
N SER A 109 -0.26 -16.11 7.77
CA SER A 109 -1.21 -16.38 6.71
C SER A 109 -1.13 -17.87 6.37
N ARG A 110 -2.12 -18.62 6.81
CA ARG A 110 -2.39 -19.94 6.23
C ARG A 110 -2.68 -19.71 4.75
N ARG A 111 -1.82 -20.23 3.89
CA ARG A 111 -2.07 -20.35 2.46
C ARG A 111 -3.28 -21.25 2.26
N SER A 112 -4.43 -20.68 2.01
CA SER A 112 -5.50 -21.35 1.29
C SER A 112 -5.65 -20.60 -0.02
N GLY A 113 -5.37 -21.28 -1.13
CA GLY A 113 -5.43 -20.68 -2.45
C GLY A 113 -6.87 -20.35 -2.82
N SER A 114 -7.17 -19.11 -2.82
CA SER A 114 -8.12 -18.40 -3.66
C SER A 114 -7.92 -16.92 -3.36
N SER A 115 -7.64 -16.14 -4.37
CA SER A 115 -7.38 -14.72 -4.30
C SER A 115 -8.65 -13.87 -4.19
N ASP A 116 -9.56 -14.26 -3.31
CA ASP A 116 -10.74 -13.46 -2.97
C ASP A 116 -10.40 -12.53 -1.80
N TRP A 117 -9.78 -11.40 -2.13
CA TRP A 117 -9.70 -10.29 -1.20
C TRP A 117 -11.04 -9.55 -1.22
N ARG A 118 -11.82 -9.66 -0.13
CA ARG A 118 -13.01 -8.84 0.12
C ARG A 118 -12.71 -7.89 1.28
N PRO A 119 -12.99 -6.58 1.17
CA PRO A 119 -12.93 -5.69 2.32
C PRO A 119 -13.95 -6.17 3.36
N GLY A 120 -13.51 -6.34 4.60
CA GLY A 120 -14.36 -6.72 5.71
C GLY A 120 -15.45 -5.66 5.92
N GLY A 121 -16.71 -6.05 5.67
CA GLY A 121 -17.85 -5.28 6.09
C GLY A 121 -17.98 -5.33 7.60
N GLY A 122 -17.97 -4.18 8.25
CA GLY A 122 -18.42 -3.95 9.59
C GLY A 122 -19.72 -3.17 9.56
#